data_217e24755efe7bd7fe411e4876cc2d21
#
_entry.id   217e24755efe7bd7fe411e4876cc2d21
#
_cell.length_a   1.000
_cell.length_b   1.000
_cell.length_c   1.000
_cell.angle_alpha   90.00
_cell.angle_beta   90.00
_cell.angle_gamma   90.00
#
_symmetry.space_group_name_H-M   'P 1'
#
loop_
_entity.id
_entity.type
_entity.pdbx_description
1 polymer ?
#
loop_
_entity_poly.entity_id
_entity_poly.type
_entity_poly.pdbx_seq_one_letter_code
_entity_poly.pdbx_strand_id
1 'polypeptide(L)'
;NEIESNSQFEAELTLGNLFRSRGEVDRALRIHQALDRSPNYSFEQKLLAKQQLAKDFMAVGFYDRAEALYIIMVDEPEFAENALQQLLVIYQKTKEWKKAVNIAEKLAKISPKENDVELAQCYCEYSLSGELESVVEKRSILQKALNVSPTSVRASMLLADLEMADKNYRQAIHFLENILNQNPIYIGEVLKTLKY
;
A
#
# COMPACT_ATOMS: atom_id res chain seq x y z
N ASN A 1 17.60 -37.59 -3.10
CA ASN A 1 18.59 -36.68 -3.66
C ASN A 1 18.09 -35.25 -3.51
N GLU A 2 18.93 -34.37 -2.97
CA GLU A 2 18.58 -32.93 -2.70
C GLU A 2 18.24 -32.20 -4.01
N ILE A 3 18.92 -32.53 -5.10
CA ILE A 3 18.68 -32.00 -6.46
C ILE A 3 17.30 -32.39 -6.99
N GLU A 4 16.87 -33.60 -6.80
CA GLU A 4 15.53 -34.06 -7.21
C GLU A 4 14.43 -33.40 -6.40
N SER A 5 14.64 -33.22 -5.10
CA SER A 5 13.69 -32.52 -4.21
C SER A 5 13.53 -31.05 -4.60
N ASN A 6 14.63 -30.34 -4.94
CA ASN A 6 14.59 -28.97 -5.42
C ASN A 6 13.84 -28.84 -6.75
N SER A 7 14.16 -29.72 -7.71
CA SER A 7 13.48 -29.72 -9.02
C SER A 7 11.99 -30.01 -8.90
N GLN A 8 11.60 -30.90 -7.98
CA GLN A 8 10.19 -31.21 -7.73
C GLN A 8 9.49 -29.97 -7.09
N PHE A 9 10.12 -29.33 -6.10
CA PHE A 9 9.58 -28.11 -5.48
C PHE A 9 9.31 -27.02 -6.51
N GLU A 10 10.30 -26.71 -7.35
CA GLU A 10 10.16 -25.67 -8.37
C GLU A 10 9.08 -26.01 -9.40
N ALA A 11 8.98 -27.27 -9.81
CA ALA A 11 7.94 -27.73 -10.74
C ALA A 11 6.54 -27.56 -10.15
N GLU A 12 6.33 -27.98 -8.90
CA GLU A 12 5.04 -27.83 -8.21
C GLU A 12 4.71 -26.36 -7.95
N LEU A 13 5.69 -25.54 -7.53
CA LEU A 13 5.51 -24.10 -7.34
C LEU A 13 5.08 -23.41 -8.64
N THR A 14 5.75 -23.75 -9.75
CA THR A 14 5.43 -23.22 -11.07
C THR A 14 4.05 -23.68 -11.54
N LEU A 15 3.68 -24.93 -11.29
CA LEU A 15 2.35 -25.45 -11.61
C LEU A 15 1.25 -24.71 -10.85
N GLY A 16 1.45 -24.45 -9.56
CA GLY A 16 0.52 -23.64 -8.76
C GLY A 16 0.37 -22.23 -9.32
N ASN A 17 1.47 -21.58 -9.68
CA ASN A 17 1.45 -20.25 -10.30
C ASN A 17 0.71 -20.26 -11.65
N LEU A 18 0.85 -21.32 -12.45
CA LEU A 18 0.12 -21.48 -13.71
C LEU A 18 -1.38 -21.61 -13.48
N PHE A 19 -1.81 -22.37 -12.48
CA PHE A 19 -3.23 -22.48 -12.13
C PHE A 19 -3.80 -21.13 -11.69
N ARG A 20 -3.09 -20.37 -10.84
CA ARG A 20 -3.51 -19.03 -10.44
C ARG A 20 -3.67 -18.11 -11.66
N SER A 21 -2.71 -18.11 -12.59
CA SER A 21 -2.75 -17.25 -13.78
C SER A 21 -3.92 -17.59 -14.72
N ARG A 22 -4.42 -18.83 -14.67
CA ARG A 22 -5.60 -19.28 -15.41
C ARG A 22 -6.92 -19.05 -14.67
N GLY A 23 -6.88 -18.46 -13.45
CA GLY A 23 -8.07 -18.28 -12.61
C GLY A 23 -8.48 -19.53 -11.83
N GLU A 24 -7.75 -20.64 -11.94
CA GLU A 24 -7.99 -21.88 -11.20
C GLU A 24 -7.38 -21.83 -9.80
N VAL A 25 -7.76 -20.79 -9.02
CA VAL A 25 -7.10 -20.45 -7.76
C VAL A 25 -7.24 -21.55 -6.70
N ASP A 26 -8.35 -22.28 -6.67
CA ASP A 26 -8.53 -23.41 -5.74
C ASP A 26 -7.48 -24.51 -5.95
N ARG A 27 -7.04 -24.74 -7.18
CA ARG A 27 -5.96 -25.69 -7.48
C ARG A 27 -4.60 -25.14 -7.04
N ALA A 28 -4.34 -23.87 -7.29
CA ALA A 28 -3.14 -23.18 -6.83
C ALA A 28 -3.02 -23.24 -5.30
N LEU A 29 -4.09 -22.90 -4.58
CA LEU A 29 -4.15 -22.98 -3.12
C LEU A 29 -3.77 -24.35 -2.59
N ARG A 30 -4.32 -25.43 -3.18
CA ARG A 30 -4.00 -26.81 -2.74
C ARG A 30 -2.52 -27.12 -2.90
N ILE A 31 -1.93 -26.76 -4.04
CA ILE A 31 -0.51 -27.00 -4.32
C ILE A 31 0.37 -26.21 -3.35
N HIS A 32 0.18 -24.89 -3.25
CA HIS A 32 1.02 -24.06 -2.40
C HIS A 32 0.85 -24.39 -0.90
N GLN A 33 -0.35 -24.78 -0.46
CA GLN A 33 -0.55 -25.31 0.89
C GLN A 33 0.16 -26.63 1.14
N ALA A 34 0.19 -27.53 0.16
CA ALA A 34 0.90 -28.79 0.29
C ALA A 34 2.41 -28.56 0.38
N LEU A 35 2.96 -27.63 -0.41
CA LEU A 35 4.36 -27.23 -0.35
C LEU A 35 4.72 -26.63 1.01
N ASP A 36 3.92 -25.70 1.53
CA ASP A 36 4.16 -25.06 2.84
C ASP A 36 4.14 -26.05 4.00
N ARG A 37 3.25 -27.05 3.95
CA ARG A 37 3.08 -28.06 5.02
C ARG A 37 4.06 -29.22 4.95
N SER A 38 4.72 -29.42 3.82
CA SER A 38 5.62 -30.55 3.62
C SER A 38 6.83 -30.48 4.56
N PRO A 39 7.16 -31.56 5.28
CA PRO A 39 8.35 -31.60 6.12
C PRO A 39 9.64 -31.70 5.30
N ASN A 40 9.55 -32.03 4.01
CA ASN A 40 10.70 -32.31 3.16
C ASN A 40 11.38 -31.05 2.62
N TYR A 41 10.77 -29.87 2.78
CA TYR A 41 11.27 -28.62 2.22
C TYR A 41 11.94 -27.75 3.28
N SER A 42 12.97 -27.02 2.84
CA SER A 42 13.71 -26.08 3.68
C SER A 42 12.84 -24.91 4.15
N PHE A 43 13.34 -24.17 5.13
CA PHE A 43 12.67 -22.94 5.60
C PHE A 43 12.48 -21.93 4.47
N GLU A 44 13.50 -21.71 3.63
CA GLU A 44 13.44 -20.80 2.47
C GLU A 44 12.40 -21.23 1.44
N GLN A 45 12.36 -22.53 1.10
CA GLN A 45 11.35 -23.08 0.21
C GLN A 45 9.93 -22.89 0.77
N LYS A 46 9.74 -23.08 2.07
CA LYS A 46 8.45 -22.80 2.72
C LYS A 46 8.08 -21.32 2.70
N LEU A 47 9.05 -20.40 2.82
CA LEU A 47 8.77 -18.97 2.66
C LEU A 47 8.32 -18.64 1.23
N LEU A 48 8.97 -19.22 0.22
CA LEU A 48 8.54 -19.10 -1.18
C LEU A 48 7.13 -19.65 -1.39
N ALA A 49 6.83 -20.81 -0.83
CA ALA A 49 5.48 -21.41 -0.90
C ALA A 49 4.44 -20.52 -0.20
N LYS A 50 4.75 -19.97 0.99
CA LYS A 50 3.90 -19.02 1.71
C LYS A 50 3.66 -17.74 0.91
N GLN A 51 4.69 -17.23 0.23
CA GLN A 51 4.54 -16.05 -0.62
C GLN A 51 3.56 -16.32 -1.78
N GLN A 52 3.66 -17.48 -2.44
CA GLN A 52 2.71 -17.82 -3.49
C GLN A 52 1.32 -18.08 -2.95
N LEU A 53 1.21 -18.71 -1.78
CA LEU A 53 -0.06 -18.92 -1.07
C LEU A 53 -0.73 -17.58 -0.70
N ALA A 54 0.04 -16.59 -0.25
CA ALA A 54 -0.48 -15.25 0.03
C ALA A 54 -1.01 -14.58 -1.25
N LYS A 55 -0.33 -14.73 -2.38
CA LYS A 55 -0.81 -14.24 -3.69
C LYS A 55 -2.10 -14.95 -4.13
N ASP A 56 -2.24 -16.24 -3.83
CA ASP A 56 -3.49 -16.97 -4.12
C ASP A 56 -4.65 -16.42 -3.29
N PHE A 57 -4.43 -16.16 -1.98
CA PHE A 57 -5.42 -15.54 -1.12
C PHE A 57 -5.79 -14.13 -1.58
N MET A 58 -4.81 -13.34 -2.05
CA MET A 58 -5.07 -12.03 -2.65
C MET A 58 -5.97 -12.14 -3.88
N ALA A 59 -5.74 -13.15 -4.73
CA ALA A 59 -6.49 -13.36 -5.98
C ALA A 59 -7.98 -13.67 -5.73
N VAL A 60 -8.31 -14.31 -4.59
CA VAL A 60 -9.70 -14.60 -4.20
C VAL A 60 -10.28 -13.61 -3.19
N GLY A 61 -9.52 -12.57 -2.80
CA GLY A 61 -9.97 -11.53 -1.89
C GLY A 61 -9.95 -11.92 -0.40
N PHE A 62 -9.24 -12.97 -0.03
CA PHE A 62 -9.05 -13.38 1.37
C PHE A 62 -7.90 -12.59 2.00
N TYR A 63 -8.10 -11.27 2.13
CA TYR A 63 -7.06 -10.34 2.57
C TYR A 63 -6.52 -10.64 3.96
N ASP A 64 -7.35 -11.05 4.92
CA ASP A 64 -6.91 -11.41 6.28
C ASP A 64 -5.90 -12.56 6.28
N ARG A 65 -6.12 -13.56 5.41
CA ARG A 65 -5.20 -14.71 5.29
C ARG A 65 -3.91 -14.32 4.60
N ALA A 66 -3.99 -13.47 3.59
CA ALA A 66 -2.81 -12.95 2.91
C ALA A 66 -1.98 -12.06 3.86
N GLU A 67 -2.62 -11.15 4.61
CA GLU A 67 -1.99 -10.31 5.63
C GLU A 67 -1.17 -11.14 6.61
N ALA A 68 -1.78 -12.19 7.18
CA ALA A 68 -1.11 -13.06 8.16
C ALA A 68 0.18 -13.68 7.61
N LEU A 69 0.21 -14.07 6.33
CA LEU A 69 1.39 -14.63 5.69
C LEU A 69 2.44 -13.57 5.40
N TYR A 70 2.05 -12.39 4.89
CA TYR A 70 3.00 -11.32 4.61
C TYR A 70 3.62 -10.73 5.88
N ILE A 71 2.90 -10.66 7.00
CA ILE A 71 3.45 -10.22 8.31
C ILE A 71 4.64 -11.08 8.72
N ILE A 72 4.57 -12.42 8.53
CA ILE A 72 5.68 -13.33 8.84
C ILE A 72 6.91 -13.02 7.97
N MET A 73 6.70 -12.60 6.72
CA MET A 73 7.79 -12.35 5.77
C MET A 73 8.46 -10.97 5.95
N VAL A 74 7.85 -10.05 6.70
CA VAL A 74 8.46 -8.72 6.95
C VAL A 74 9.78 -8.81 7.71
N ASP A 75 9.95 -9.84 8.54
CA ASP A 75 11.16 -10.06 9.33
C ASP A 75 12.28 -10.78 8.55
N GLU A 76 11.97 -11.25 7.34
CA GLU A 76 12.92 -11.95 6.46
C GLU A 76 13.49 -10.98 5.41
N PRO A 77 14.79 -10.66 5.44
CA PRO A 77 15.37 -9.59 4.63
C PRO A 77 15.10 -9.69 3.13
N GLU A 78 15.14 -10.91 2.57
CA GLU A 78 14.90 -11.15 1.13
C GLU A 78 13.44 -10.95 0.71
N PHE A 79 12.51 -11.06 1.66
CA PHE A 79 11.07 -10.96 1.42
C PHE A 79 10.46 -9.67 1.94
N ALA A 80 11.15 -8.96 2.84
CA ALA A 80 10.64 -7.85 3.61
C ALA A 80 10.03 -6.73 2.74
N GLU A 81 10.74 -6.25 1.74
CA GLU A 81 10.26 -5.16 0.88
C GLU A 81 9.02 -5.59 0.10
N ASN A 82 9.04 -6.77 -0.52
CA ASN A 82 7.88 -7.29 -1.24
C ASN A 82 6.68 -7.51 -0.30
N ALA A 83 6.92 -8.04 0.91
CA ALA A 83 5.86 -8.24 1.90
C ALA A 83 5.23 -6.91 2.32
N LEU A 84 6.03 -5.87 2.57
CA LEU A 84 5.54 -4.53 2.88
C LEU A 84 4.73 -3.94 1.72
N GLN A 85 5.18 -4.10 0.47
CA GLN A 85 4.42 -3.65 -0.71
C GLN A 85 3.06 -4.32 -0.79
N GLN A 86 2.99 -5.63 -0.56
CA GLN A 86 1.72 -6.36 -0.59
C GLN A 86 0.81 -6.01 0.59
N LEU A 87 1.36 -5.81 1.79
CA LEU A 87 0.60 -5.32 2.95
C LEU A 87 0.01 -3.94 2.69
N LEU A 88 0.75 -3.04 2.04
CA LEU A 88 0.24 -1.73 1.64
C LEU A 88 -0.98 -1.88 0.71
N VAL A 89 -0.88 -2.73 -0.31
CA VAL A 89 -2.00 -3.02 -1.23
C VAL A 89 -3.22 -3.57 -0.47
N ILE A 90 -3.02 -4.47 0.49
CA ILE A 90 -4.09 -5.02 1.32
C ILE A 90 -4.79 -3.89 2.08
N TYR A 91 -4.04 -3.08 2.85
CA TYR A 91 -4.61 -2.03 3.69
C TYR A 91 -5.29 -0.92 2.89
N GLN A 92 -4.82 -0.63 1.68
CA GLN A 92 -5.51 0.27 0.76
C GLN A 92 -6.85 -0.31 0.28
N LYS A 93 -6.89 -1.60 -0.07
CA LYS A 93 -8.12 -2.29 -0.51
C LYS A 93 -9.13 -2.43 0.63
N THR A 94 -8.67 -2.71 1.84
CA THR A 94 -9.53 -2.83 3.04
C THR A 94 -9.84 -1.47 3.67
N LYS A 95 -9.23 -0.39 3.17
CA LYS A 95 -9.37 0.98 3.69
C LYS A 95 -8.88 1.16 5.14
N GLU A 96 -7.94 0.35 5.55
CA GLU A 96 -7.29 0.45 6.87
C GLU A 96 -6.15 1.48 6.81
N TRP A 97 -6.53 2.76 6.65
CA TRP A 97 -5.62 3.83 6.26
C TRP A 97 -4.51 4.10 7.26
N LYS A 98 -4.77 3.95 8.55
CA LYS A 98 -3.74 4.05 9.60
C LYS A 98 -2.65 2.99 9.45
N LYS A 99 -3.05 1.75 9.15
CA LYS A 99 -2.09 0.66 8.86
C LYS A 99 -1.36 0.94 7.54
N ALA A 100 -2.07 1.39 6.51
CA ALA A 100 -1.47 1.75 5.22
C ALA A 100 -0.37 2.81 5.37
N VAL A 101 -0.62 3.88 6.13
CA VAL A 101 0.38 4.92 6.44
C VAL A 101 1.61 4.32 7.12
N ASN A 102 1.42 3.46 8.14
CA ASN A 102 2.54 2.83 8.86
C ASN A 102 3.44 2.00 7.92
N ILE A 103 2.83 1.24 7.02
CA ILE A 103 3.58 0.45 6.03
C ILE A 103 4.26 1.34 4.99
N ALA A 104 3.57 2.36 4.48
CA ALA A 104 4.13 3.31 3.51
C ALA A 104 5.32 4.08 4.10
N GLU A 105 5.27 4.48 5.39
CA GLU A 105 6.40 5.09 6.09
C GLU A 105 7.61 4.14 6.21
N LYS A 106 7.38 2.83 6.39
CA LYS A 106 8.46 1.84 6.38
C LYS A 106 9.09 1.69 4.99
N LEU A 107 8.26 1.61 3.94
CA LEU A 107 8.72 1.54 2.56
C LEU A 107 9.50 2.79 2.15
N ALA A 108 9.07 3.98 2.53
CA ALA A 108 9.78 5.22 2.26
C ALA A 108 11.16 5.30 2.95
N LYS A 109 11.37 4.58 4.06
CA LYS A 109 12.69 4.46 4.69
C LYS A 109 13.62 3.50 3.94
N ILE A 110 13.08 2.47 3.29
CA ILE A 110 13.84 1.49 2.50
C ILE A 110 14.25 2.12 1.17
N SER A 111 13.28 2.68 0.44
CA SER A 111 13.49 3.28 -0.88
C SER A 111 12.91 4.71 -0.92
N PRO A 112 13.67 5.70 -0.39
CA PRO A 112 13.25 7.11 -0.44
C PRO A 112 13.03 7.57 -1.87
N LYS A 113 12.13 8.52 -2.08
CA LYS A 113 11.67 9.10 -3.36
C LYS A 113 10.80 8.19 -4.21
N GLU A 114 11.07 6.88 -4.27
CA GLU A 114 10.24 5.94 -5.04
C GLU A 114 8.85 5.78 -4.41
N ASN A 115 8.78 5.80 -3.08
CA ASN A 115 7.55 5.61 -2.32
C ASN A 115 6.92 6.92 -1.78
N ASP A 116 7.52 8.08 -2.06
CA ASP A 116 7.06 9.36 -1.51
C ASP A 116 5.66 9.73 -1.99
N VAL A 117 5.36 9.51 -3.27
CA VAL A 117 4.03 9.80 -3.84
C VAL A 117 2.95 8.91 -3.21
N GLU A 118 3.26 7.62 -3.05
CA GLU A 118 2.36 6.64 -2.45
C GLU A 118 2.11 6.95 -0.97
N LEU A 119 3.17 7.31 -0.23
CA LEU A 119 3.06 7.73 1.17
C LEU A 119 2.21 9.00 1.30
N ALA A 120 2.42 10.00 0.45
CA ALA A 120 1.61 11.22 0.45
C ALA A 120 0.13 10.91 0.14
N GLN A 121 -0.14 9.99 -0.77
CA GLN A 121 -1.50 9.52 -1.06
C GLN A 121 -2.13 8.84 0.16
N CYS A 122 -1.39 7.97 0.85
CA CYS A 122 -1.88 7.31 2.08
C CYS A 122 -2.21 8.33 3.18
N TYR A 123 -1.41 9.37 3.35
CA TYR A 123 -1.73 10.47 4.29
C TYR A 123 -3.02 11.20 3.89
N CYS A 124 -3.23 11.47 2.60
CA CYS A 124 -4.47 12.09 2.13
C CYS A 124 -5.69 11.23 2.43
N GLU A 125 -5.64 9.93 2.11
CA GLU A 125 -6.74 9.02 2.39
C GLU A 125 -6.99 8.87 3.90
N TYR A 126 -5.93 8.79 4.71
CA TYR A 126 -6.04 8.73 6.15
C TYR A 126 -6.72 9.97 6.73
N SER A 127 -6.45 11.16 6.18
CA SER A 127 -7.12 12.40 6.60
C SER A 127 -8.64 12.39 6.34
N LEU A 128 -9.08 11.60 5.35
CA LEU A 128 -10.48 11.47 4.93
C LEU A 128 -11.20 10.27 5.55
N SER A 129 -10.48 9.34 6.18
CA SER A 129 -11.02 8.05 6.66
C SER A 129 -12.06 8.16 7.77
N GLY A 130 -12.14 9.32 8.44
CA GLY A 130 -12.97 9.50 9.64
C GLY A 130 -12.32 9.01 10.95
N GLU A 131 -11.12 8.40 10.87
CA GLU A 131 -10.37 7.96 12.07
C GLU A 131 -9.73 9.14 12.84
N LEU A 132 -9.55 10.28 12.18
CA LEU A 132 -9.04 11.50 12.78
C LEU A 132 -10.21 12.40 13.19
N GLU A 133 -10.38 12.62 14.47
CA GLU A 133 -11.48 13.43 15.02
C GLU A 133 -11.18 14.93 14.97
N SER A 134 -9.91 15.29 15.12
CA SER A 134 -9.48 16.68 15.24
C SER A 134 -9.06 17.28 13.90
N VAL A 135 -9.51 18.52 13.64
CA VAL A 135 -9.02 19.33 12.51
C VAL A 135 -7.50 19.55 12.57
N VAL A 136 -6.95 19.66 13.79
CA VAL A 136 -5.50 19.82 14.00
C VAL A 136 -4.74 18.57 13.54
N GLU A 137 -5.25 17.38 13.84
CA GLU A 137 -4.63 16.12 13.39
C GLU A 137 -4.70 15.98 11.87
N LYS A 138 -5.85 16.27 11.26
CA LYS A 138 -6.01 16.27 9.80
C LYS A 138 -5.02 17.22 9.13
N ARG A 139 -4.91 18.44 9.64
CA ARG A 139 -3.94 19.44 9.15
C ARG A 139 -2.51 18.93 9.26
N SER A 140 -2.14 18.35 10.39
CA SER A 140 -0.80 17.79 10.62
C SER A 140 -0.47 16.66 9.64
N ILE A 141 -1.40 15.74 9.40
CA ILE A 141 -1.21 14.61 8.46
C ILE A 141 -1.09 15.12 7.02
N LEU A 142 -1.94 16.06 6.60
CA LEU A 142 -1.86 16.63 5.25
C LEU A 142 -0.58 17.45 5.04
N GLN A 143 -0.09 18.12 6.08
CA GLN A 143 1.21 18.80 6.02
C GLN A 143 2.36 17.81 5.85
N LYS A 144 2.31 16.63 6.51
CA LYS A 144 3.26 15.54 6.26
C LYS A 144 3.21 15.07 4.81
N ALA A 145 2.02 14.98 4.20
CA ALA A 145 1.88 14.63 2.80
C ALA A 145 2.63 15.61 1.88
N LEU A 146 2.51 16.92 2.12
CA LEU A 146 3.23 17.94 1.35
C LEU A 146 4.73 17.94 1.64
N ASN A 147 5.16 17.63 2.86
CA ASN A 147 6.58 17.54 3.19
C ASN A 147 7.26 16.39 2.45
N VAL A 148 6.56 15.27 2.30
CA VAL A 148 7.06 14.09 1.58
C VAL A 148 6.97 14.31 0.06
N SER A 149 5.84 14.80 -0.42
CA SER A 149 5.61 15.09 -1.84
C SER A 149 5.11 16.53 -2.03
N PRO A 150 6.01 17.51 -2.20
CA PRO A 150 5.65 18.91 -2.39
C PRO A 150 4.79 19.19 -3.64
N THR A 151 4.77 18.24 -4.57
CA THR A 151 3.96 18.33 -5.82
C THR A 151 2.58 17.70 -5.67
N SER A 152 2.18 17.26 -4.49
CA SER A 152 0.88 16.64 -4.25
C SER A 152 -0.26 17.67 -4.31
N VAL A 153 -0.86 17.82 -5.48
CA VAL A 153 -2.05 18.66 -5.69
C VAL A 153 -3.17 18.25 -4.73
N ARG A 154 -3.37 16.95 -4.53
CA ARG A 154 -4.43 16.43 -3.65
C ARG A 154 -4.26 16.90 -2.21
N ALA A 155 -3.04 16.85 -1.66
CA ALA A 155 -2.78 17.33 -0.31
C ALA A 155 -3.01 18.85 -0.19
N SER A 156 -2.61 19.64 -1.20
CA SER A 156 -2.86 21.07 -1.24
C SER A 156 -4.37 21.39 -1.31
N MET A 157 -5.14 20.66 -2.10
CA MET A 157 -6.61 20.83 -2.17
C MET A 157 -7.27 20.51 -0.84
N LEU A 158 -6.94 19.39 -0.21
CA LEU A 158 -7.51 18.99 1.08
C LEU A 158 -7.16 19.99 2.21
N LEU A 159 -5.95 20.56 2.18
CA LEU A 159 -5.57 21.62 3.12
C LEU A 159 -6.35 22.90 2.85
N ALA A 160 -6.52 23.29 1.58
CA ALA A 160 -7.31 24.47 1.24
C ALA A 160 -8.76 24.33 1.70
N ASP A 161 -9.40 23.17 1.46
CA ASP A 161 -10.76 22.88 1.91
C ASP A 161 -10.89 22.93 3.44
N LEU A 162 -9.89 22.38 4.14
CA LEU A 162 -9.84 22.39 5.59
C LEU A 162 -9.74 23.84 6.14
N GLU A 163 -8.88 24.67 5.56
CA GLU A 163 -8.70 26.05 5.95
C GLU A 163 -9.91 26.93 5.58
N MET A 164 -10.58 26.65 4.47
CA MET A 164 -11.85 27.29 4.10
C MET A 164 -12.94 26.98 5.12
N ALA A 165 -13.08 25.72 5.54
CA ALA A 165 -14.05 25.31 6.56
C ALA A 165 -13.78 25.98 7.92
N ASP A 166 -12.51 26.19 8.24
CA ASP A 166 -12.04 26.87 9.47
C ASP A 166 -12.08 28.40 9.35
N LYS A 167 -12.54 28.94 8.21
CA LYS A 167 -12.58 30.38 7.86
C LYS A 167 -11.20 31.05 7.85
N ASN A 168 -10.16 30.27 7.67
CA ASN A 168 -8.78 30.74 7.57
C ASN A 168 -8.42 31.01 6.10
N TYR A 169 -9.13 31.95 5.49
CA TYR A 169 -9.09 32.22 4.06
C TYR A 169 -7.69 32.54 3.54
N ARG A 170 -6.85 33.20 4.34
CA ARG A 170 -5.48 33.52 3.93
C ARG A 170 -4.64 32.27 3.68
N GLN A 171 -4.76 31.28 4.55
CA GLN A 171 -4.05 29.99 4.38
C GLN A 171 -4.66 29.17 3.24
N ALA A 172 -5.98 29.18 3.11
CA ALA A 172 -6.65 28.50 2.01
C ALA A 172 -6.16 29.02 0.64
N ILE A 173 -6.09 30.35 0.47
CA ILE A 173 -5.58 30.98 -0.75
C ILE A 173 -4.11 30.55 -1.01
N HIS A 174 -3.27 30.53 0.03
CA HIS A 174 -1.89 30.08 -0.11
C HIS A 174 -1.78 28.65 -0.67
N PHE A 175 -2.59 27.72 -0.15
CA PHE A 175 -2.60 26.34 -0.68
C PHE A 175 -3.17 26.27 -2.10
N LEU A 176 -4.17 27.06 -2.43
CA LEU A 176 -4.73 27.15 -3.79
C LEU A 176 -3.72 27.72 -4.81
N GLU A 177 -2.96 28.73 -4.43
CA GLU A 177 -1.86 29.27 -5.26
C GLU A 177 -0.76 28.23 -5.47
N ASN A 178 -0.45 27.43 -4.44
CA ASN A 178 0.52 26.36 -4.55
C ASN A 178 0.10 25.28 -5.59
N ILE A 179 -1.20 24.98 -5.69
CA ILE A 179 -1.73 24.06 -6.72
C ILE A 179 -1.37 24.52 -8.13
N LEU A 180 -1.45 25.82 -8.40
CA LEU A 180 -1.12 26.36 -9.72
C LEU A 180 0.37 26.18 -10.07
N ASN A 181 1.24 26.22 -9.07
CA ASN A 181 2.67 25.94 -9.23
C ASN A 181 2.96 24.45 -9.41
N GLN A 182 2.18 23.59 -8.72
CA GLN A 182 2.30 22.13 -8.81
C GLN A 182 1.81 21.59 -10.15
N ASN A 183 0.63 22.03 -10.59
CA ASN A 183 0.02 21.63 -11.86
C ASN A 183 -0.99 22.67 -12.38
N PRO A 184 -0.63 23.45 -13.40
CA PRO A 184 -1.50 24.52 -13.97
C PRO A 184 -2.83 24.02 -14.55
N ILE A 185 -2.97 22.72 -14.83
CA ILE A 185 -4.22 22.16 -15.38
C ILE A 185 -5.38 22.37 -14.41
N TYR A 186 -5.12 22.43 -13.10
CA TYR A 186 -6.14 22.61 -12.05
C TYR A 186 -6.64 24.04 -11.88
N ILE A 187 -6.22 24.99 -12.72
CA ILE A 187 -6.64 26.40 -12.65
C ILE A 187 -8.17 26.56 -12.62
N GLY A 188 -8.88 25.74 -13.38
CA GLY A 188 -10.35 25.78 -13.44
C GLY A 188 -11.03 25.39 -12.11
N GLU A 189 -10.46 24.44 -11.38
CA GLU A 189 -10.95 24.00 -10.08
C GLU A 189 -10.62 25.02 -8.99
N VAL A 190 -9.39 25.52 -8.98
CA VAL A 190 -8.95 26.59 -8.06
C VAL A 190 -9.85 27.83 -8.18
N LEU A 191 -10.15 28.28 -9.40
CA LEU A 191 -11.02 29.43 -9.63
C LEU A 191 -12.46 29.19 -9.20
N LYS A 192 -12.96 27.97 -9.25
CA LYS A 192 -14.30 27.63 -8.71
C LYS A 192 -14.32 27.77 -7.17
N THR A 193 -13.30 27.25 -6.50
CA THR A 193 -13.19 27.30 -5.04
C THR A 193 -13.05 28.75 -4.52
N LEU A 194 -12.36 29.63 -5.27
CA LEU A 194 -12.17 31.04 -4.90
C LEU A 194 -13.43 31.93 -5.12
N LYS A 195 -14.48 31.43 -5.78
CA LYS A 195 -15.72 32.18 -6.02
C LYS A 195 -16.75 32.10 -4.89
N TYR A 196 -16.52 31.28 -3.89
CA TYR A 196 -17.34 31.11 -2.69
C TYR A 196 -16.62 31.67 -1.46
#